data_d9ce0022256b3a4bcefbc077e6a0cd9a
#
_entry.id   d9ce0022256b3a4bcefbc077e6a0cd9a
#
_cell.length_a   1.000
_cell.length_b   1.000
_cell.length_c   1.000
_cell.angle_alpha   90.00
_cell.angle_beta   90.00
_cell.angle_gamma   90.00
#
_symmetry.space_group_name_H-M   'P 1'
#
loop_
_entity.id
_entity.type
_entity.pdbx_description
1 polymer ?
#
loop_
_entity_poly.entity_id
_entity_poly.type
_entity_poly.pdbx_seq_one_letter_code
_entity_poly.pdbx_strand_id
1 'polypeptide(L)'
;MRFIERSPEFLLATFDTAAGTENMIAIMSDLLFERFLELAEREQSLPVGSVLFRMDDPVLSLFLVTAGELRLIRALPDGFQLTLQRAGSASILAEASLFADRYHCDALAAEASMVRAVPITKAMAVLESDRELATALLRHLAGEVHRTRTRAEILSLKSVAARVSAWMACNGGVLPPKGRWHHVASEIAVTPEAFYRELARRR
;
A
#
# COMPACT_ATOMS: atom_id res chain seq x y z
N MET A 1 37.44 -16.09 14.77
CA MET A 1 36.15 -15.75 14.15
C MET A 1 36.32 -14.37 13.52
N ARG A 2 36.59 -14.30 12.21
CA ARG A 2 36.91 -13.06 11.50
C ARG A 2 35.60 -12.42 11.01
N PHE A 3 35.31 -11.21 11.46
CA PHE A 3 34.28 -10.36 10.88
C PHE A 3 34.74 -9.95 9.49
N ILE A 4 33.91 -10.25 8.48
CA ILE A 4 34.12 -9.75 7.11
C ILE A 4 33.49 -8.36 7.06
N GLU A 5 34.31 -7.34 7.11
CA GLU A 5 33.94 -5.97 6.72
C GLU A 5 33.54 -5.96 5.23
N ARG A 6 32.25 -5.78 4.96
CA ARG A 6 31.77 -5.53 3.59
C ARG A 6 31.93 -4.05 3.28
N SER A 7 32.79 -3.76 2.32
CA SER A 7 33.03 -2.43 1.78
C SER A 7 31.75 -1.79 1.22
N PRO A 8 31.56 -0.47 1.33
CA PRO A 8 30.36 0.25 0.87
C PRO A 8 30.14 0.23 -0.66
N GLU A 9 31.10 -0.22 -1.45
CA GLU A 9 31.00 -0.27 -2.92
C GLU A 9 30.01 -1.34 -3.44
N PHE A 10 29.60 -2.31 -2.60
CA PHE A 10 28.65 -3.35 -3.03
C PHE A 10 27.19 -2.85 -3.05
N LEU A 11 26.90 -1.70 -2.46
CA LEU A 11 25.55 -1.10 -2.45
C LEU A 11 25.22 -0.31 -3.72
N LEU A 12 26.21 0.10 -4.51
CA LEU A 12 25.98 0.97 -5.68
C LEU A 12 25.70 0.21 -6.99
N ALA A 13 26.00 -1.09 -7.05
CA ALA A 13 25.84 -1.89 -8.27
C ALA A 13 24.43 -2.49 -8.45
N THR A 14 23.53 -2.35 -7.47
CA THR A 14 22.17 -2.94 -7.51
C THR A 14 21.05 -1.93 -7.86
N PHE A 15 21.36 -0.65 -8.06
CA PHE A 15 20.35 0.39 -8.26
C PHE A 15 19.88 0.57 -9.72
N ASP A 16 20.63 0.09 -10.71
CA ASP A 16 20.26 0.28 -12.12
C ASP A 16 19.24 -0.76 -12.63
N THR A 17 19.06 -1.86 -11.91
CA THR A 17 17.98 -2.84 -12.17
C THR A 17 16.64 -2.47 -11.51
N ALA A 18 16.63 -1.60 -10.51
CA ALA A 18 15.43 -1.20 -9.77
C ALA A 18 14.47 -0.35 -10.63
N ALA A 19 14.97 0.59 -11.40
CA ALA A 19 14.15 1.47 -12.24
C ALA A 19 13.39 0.72 -13.36
N GLY A 20 14.01 -0.32 -13.92
CA GLY A 20 13.36 -1.18 -14.92
C GLY A 20 12.29 -2.08 -14.31
N THR A 21 12.52 -2.55 -13.10
CA THR A 21 11.59 -3.42 -12.35
C THR A 21 10.39 -2.64 -11.82
N GLU A 22 10.60 -1.42 -11.33
CA GLU A 22 9.52 -0.54 -10.87
C GLU A 22 8.59 -0.12 -12.01
N ASN A 23 9.12 0.20 -13.17
CA ASN A 23 8.33 0.52 -14.36
C ASN A 23 7.50 -0.68 -14.83
N MET A 24 8.07 -1.89 -14.80
CA MET A 24 7.37 -3.11 -15.19
C MET A 24 6.29 -3.50 -14.16
N ILE A 25 6.53 -3.27 -12.86
CA ILE A 25 5.54 -3.51 -11.80
C ILE A 25 4.38 -2.52 -11.93
N ALA A 26 4.64 -1.25 -12.22
CA ALA A 26 3.60 -0.24 -12.44
C ALA A 26 2.71 -0.59 -13.63
N ILE A 27 3.28 -0.89 -14.79
CA ILE A 27 2.54 -1.29 -16.01
C ILE A 27 1.68 -2.54 -15.77
N MET A 28 2.17 -3.50 -14.98
CA MET A 28 1.41 -4.74 -14.69
C MET A 28 0.36 -4.53 -13.61
N SER A 29 0.55 -3.59 -12.70
CA SER A 29 -0.49 -3.18 -11.75
C SER A 29 -1.64 -2.48 -12.48
N ASP A 30 -1.34 -1.67 -13.49
CA ASP A 30 -2.34 -1.03 -14.35
C ASP A 30 -3.13 -2.09 -15.14
N LEU A 31 -2.45 -3.07 -15.73
CA LEU A 31 -3.11 -4.19 -16.42
C LEU A 31 -4.04 -4.97 -15.49
N LEU A 32 -3.57 -5.31 -14.28
CA LEU A 32 -4.37 -6.04 -13.30
C LEU A 32 -5.61 -5.23 -12.87
N PHE A 33 -5.44 -3.94 -12.64
CA PHE A 33 -6.52 -3.03 -12.28
C PHE A 33 -7.58 -2.95 -13.39
N GLU A 34 -7.17 -2.72 -14.65
CA GLU A 34 -8.07 -2.63 -15.81
C GLU A 34 -8.83 -3.95 -16.04
N ARG A 35 -8.15 -5.09 -15.96
CA ARG A 35 -8.78 -6.40 -16.12
C ARG A 35 -9.82 -6.68 -15.02
N PHE A 36 -9.53 -6.32 -13.78
CA PHE A 36 -10.53 -6.43 -12.72
C PHE A 36 -11.66 -5.40 -12.88
N LEU A 37 -11.39 -4.22 -13.43
CA LEU A 37 -12.41 -3.21 -13.69
C LEU A 37 -13.48 -3.71 -14.68
N GLU A 38 -13.07 -4.51 -15.68
CA GLU A 38 -14.00 -5.16 -16.62
C GLU A 38 -14.93 -6.17 -15.92
N LEU A 39 -14.50 -6.76 -14.80
CA LEU A 39 -15.30 -7.72 -14.01
C LEU A 39 -16.18 -7.06 -12.97
N ALA A 40 -15.99 -5.77 -12.72
CA ALA A 40 -16.69 -5.07 -11.66
C ALA A 40 -18.18 -4.89 -11.99
N GLU A 41 -19.04 -5.27 -11.04
CA GLU A 41 -20.50 -5.23 -11.23
C GLU A 41 -21.15 -4.00 -10.60
N ARG A 42 -20.58 -3.51 -9.50
CA ARG A 42 -21.21 -2.46 -8.69
C ARG A 42 -20.25 -1.32 -8.46
N GLU A 43 -20.76 -0.11 -8.70
CA GLU A 43 -20.10 1.13 -8.29
C GLU A 43 -20.71 1.65 -6.99
N GLN A 44 -19.88 2.15 -6.10
CA GLN A 44 -20.31 2.70 -4.82
C GLN A 44 -19.58 3.99 -4.53
N SER A 45 -20.35 5.05 -4.27
CA SER A 45 -19.84 6.33 -3.75
C SER A 45 -19.79 6.26 -2.22
N LEU A 46 -18.68 6.71 -1.66
CA LEU A 46 -18.38 6.68 -0.23
C LEU A 46 -18.07 8.11 0.25
N PRO A 47 -18.96 8.74 1.00
CA PRO A 47 -18.63 9.98 1.73
C PRO A 47 -17.45 9.77 2.68
N VAL A 48 -16.75 10.85 3.02
CA VAL A 48 -15.67 10.83 4.03
C VAL A 48 -16.14 10.18 5.32
N GLY A 49 -15.33 9.27 5.87
CA GLY A 49 -15.63 8.53 7.10
C GLY A 49 -16.56 7.34 6.95
N SER A 50 -17.11 7.11 5.74
CA SER A 50 -17.93 5.91 5.49
C SER A 50 -17.12 4.64 5.58
N VAL A 51 -17.75 3.57 6.06
CA VAL A 51 -17.19 2.22 6.11
C VAL A 51 -17.59 1.47 4.84
N LEU A 52 -16.62 0.90 4.14
CA LEU A 52 -16.83 0.03 2.98
C LEU A 52 -17.12 -1.41 3.42
N PHE A 53 -16.31 -1.93 4.32
CA PHE A 53 -16.50 -3.22 5.00
C PHE A 53 -15.86 -3.17 6.39
N ARG A 54 -16.30 -4.08 7.27
CA ARG A 54 -15.78 -4.22 8.63
C ARG A 54 -14.95 -5.50 8.77
N MET A 55 -14.10 -5.52 9.77
CA MET A 55 -13.48 -6.76 10.23
C MET A 55 -14.56 -7.79 10.55
N ASP A 56 -14.31 -9.03 10.20
CA ASP A 56 -15.21 -10.17 10.34
C ASP A 56 -16.45 -10.18 9.41
N ASP A 57 -16.66 -9.16 8.58
CA ASP A 57 -17.64 -9.26 7.50
C ASP A 57 -17.22 -10.36 6.49
N PRO A 58 -18.17 -11.08 5.86
CA PRO A 58 -17.85 -12.08 4.85
C PRO A 58 -17.18 -11.44 3.63
N VAL A 59 -16.12 -12.08 3.12
CA VAL A 59 -15.43 -11.62 1.91
C VAL A 59 -16.24 -12.00 0.68
N LEU A 60 -16.96 -11.04 0.12
CA LEU A 60 -17.78 -11.22 -1.08
C LEU A 60 -17.18 -10.57 -2.32
N SER A 61 -16.32 -9.56 -2.14
CA SER A 61 -15.75 -8.77 -3.23
C SER A 61 -14.33 -8.31 -2.95
N LEU A 62 -13.55 -8.15 -4.02
CA LEU A 62 -12.45 -7.20 -4.10
C LEU A 62 -13.01 -5.82 -4.42
N PHE A 63 -12.25 -4.78 -4.14
CA PHE A 63 -12.64 -3.42 -4.49
C PHE A 63 -11.53 -2.71 -5.26
N LEU A 64 -11.93 -1.95 -6.28
CA LEU A 64 -11.06 -1.08 -7.06
C LEU A 64 -11.36 0.35 -6.67
N VAL A 65 -10.39 1.07 -6.19
CA VAL A 65 -10.52 2.50 -5.87
C VAL A 65 -10.35 3.30 -7.16
N THR A 66 -11.42 3.88 -7.67
CA THR A 66 -11.39 4.68 -8.91
C THR A 66 -11.20 6.16 -8.63
N ALA A 67 -11.56 6.65 -7.43
CA ALA A 67 -11.31 8.02 -7.00
C ALA A 67 -11.24 8.11 -5.47
N GLY A 68 -10.54 9.12 -4.95
CA GLY A 68 -10.38 9.35 -3.52
C GLY A 68 -9.32 8.47 -2.86
N GLU A 69 -9.43 8.28 -1.55
CA GLU A 69 -8.52 7.46 -0.74
C GLU A 69 -9.31 6.68 0.32
N LEU A 70 -9.02 5.38 0.43
CA LEU A 70 -9.47 4.54 1.54
C LEU A 70 -8.30 4.16 2.44
N ARG A 71 -8.61 3.85 3.70
CA ARG A 71 -7.67 3.31 4.68
C ARG A 71 -8.15 1.96 5.18
N LEU A 72 -7.25 0.97 5.16
CA LEU A 72 -7.44 -0.24 5.95
C LEU A 72 -6.97 0.04 7.36
N ILE A 73 -7.84 -0.17 8.33
CA ILE A 73 -7.57 0.12 9.73
C ILE A 73 -7.87 -1.09 10.61
N ARG A 74 -7.19 -1.15 11.74
CA ARG A 74 -7.52 -2.05 12.86
C ARG A 74 -7.71 -1.22 14.12
N ALA A 75 -8.89 -1.32 14.72
CA ALA A 75 -9.14 -0.73 16.03
C ALA A 75 -8.45 -1.57 17.12
N LEU A 76 -7.76 -0.90 18.04
CA LEU A 76 -7.19 -1.51 19.23
C LEU A 76 -8.20 -1.39 20.39
N PRO A 77 -8.05 -2.22 21.46
CA PRO A 77 -8.96 -2.20 22.61
C PRO A 77 -9.05 -0.85 23.34
N ASP A 78 -7.99 -0.03 23.24
CA ASP A 78 -7.92 1.32 23.82
C ASP A 78 -8.58 2.41 22.93
N GLY A 79 -9.20 2.00 21.79
CA GLY A 79 -9.83 2.90 20.82
C GLY A 79 -8.86 3.51 19.80
N PHE A 80 -7.56 3.25 19.90
CA PHE A 80 -6.60 3.70 18.90
C PHE A 80 -6.80 2.94 17.60
N GLN A 81 -6.69 3.63 16.46
CA GLN A 81 -6.81 3.04 15.12
C GLN A 81 -5.44 2.96 14.45
N LEU A 82 -5.01 1.73 14.17
CA LEU A 82 -3.83 1.48 13.37
C LEU A 82 -4.20 1.53 11.88
N THR A 83 -3.55 2.38 11.12
CA THR A 83 -3.62 2.33 9.65
C THR A 83 -2.68 1.26 9.13
N LEU A 84 -3.25 0.20 8.55
CA LEU A 84 -2.52 -0.92 7.95
C LEU A 84 -2.05 -0.56 6.54
N GLN A 85 -2.94 0.03 5.73
CA GLN A 85 -2.70 0.39 4.34
C GLN A 85 -3.50 1.64 3.96
N ARG A 86 -3.00 2.40 2.98
CA ARG A 86 -3.73 3.45 2.28
C ARG A 86 -3.88 3.03 0.82
N ALA A 87 -5.08 3.17 0.30
CA ALA A 87 -5.42 2.83 -1.07
C ALA A 87 -6.00 4.07 -1.76
N GLY A 88 -5.21 4.68 -2.62
CA GLY A 88 -5.63 5.80 -3.46
C GLY A 88 -6.23 5.34 -4.79
N SER A 89 -6.49 6.28 -5.69
CA SER A 89 -6.96 5.97 -7.05
C SER A 89 -6.03 4.98 -7.76
N ALA A 90 -6.61 4.08 -8.55
CA ALA A 90 -5.97 2.95 -9.23
C ALA A 90 -5.38 1.88 -8.29
N SER A 91 -5.84 1.82 -7.03
CA SER A 91 -5.47 0.75 -6.09
C SER A 91 -6.52 -0.37 -6.07
N ILE A 92 -6.02 -1.60 -5.86
CA ILE A 92 -6.84 -2.76 -5.52
C ILE A 92 -6.89 -2.86 -4.00
N LEU A 93 -8.07 -3.15 -3.45
CA LEU A 93 -8.29 -3.27 -2.02
C LEU A 93 -8.90 -4.64 -1.70
N ALA A 94 -8.49 -5.22 -0.58
CA ALA A 94 -8.89 -6.55 -0.09
C ALA A 94 -8.31 -7.73 -0.90
N GLU A 95 -7.27 -7.51 -1.71
CA GLU A 95 -6.53 -8.54 -2.43
C GLU A 95 -5.91 -9.60 -1.48
N ALA A 96 -5.51 -9.18 -0.28
CA ALA A 96 -5.02 -10.08 0.76
C ALA A 96 -6.10 -11.02 1.32
N SER A 97 -7.39 -10.71 1.07
CA SER A 97 -8.53 -11.52 1.51
C SER A 97 -9.06 -12.47 0.44
N LEU A 98 -8.41 -12.59 -0.73
CA LEU A 98 -8.86 -13.44 -1.84
C LEU A 98 -9.15 -14.90 -1.45
N PHE A 99 -8.42 -15.41 -0.47
CA PHE A 99 -8.54 -16.79 0.02
C PHE A 99 -9.04 -16.86 1.48
N ALA A 100 -9.61 -15.76 1.98
CA ALA A 100 -10.17 -15.69 3.33
C ALA A 100 -11.69 -15.65 3.30
N ASP A 101 -12.33 -16.24 4.31
CA ASP A 101 -13.78 -16.20 4.46
C ASP A 101 -14.28 -14.84 4.99
N ARG A 102 -13.40 -14.12 5.74
CA ARG A 102 -13.72 -12.86 6.41
C ARG A 102 -12.63 -11.82 6.24
N TYR A 103 -13.04 -10.54 6.16
CA TYR A 103 -12.08 -9.44 6.17
C TYR A 103 -11.37 -9.37 7.52
N HIS A 104 -10.08 -9.12 7.49
CA HIS A 104 -9.22 -9.09 8.69
C HIS A 104 -9.03 -7.67 9.29
N CYS A 105 -9.69 -6.66 8.72
CA CYS A 105 -9.63 -5.25 9.13
C CYS A 105 -10.84 -4.49 8.58
N ASP A 106 -11.04 -3.25 9.03
CA ASP A 106 -12.03 -2.35 8.48
C ASP A 106 -11.46 -1.57 7.29
N ALA A 107 -12.32 -1.17 6.35
CA ALA A 107 -11.99 -0.24 5.28
C ALA A 107 -12.85 1.03 5.42
N LEU A 108 -12.19 2.20 5.57
CA LEU A 108 -12.83 3.51 5.72
C LEU A 108 -12.40 4.47 4.61
N ALA A 109 -13.34 5.27 4.12
CA ALA A 109 -13.07 6.36 3.23
C ALA A 109 -12.37 7.51 3.98
N ALA A 110 -11.10 7.76 3.66
CA ALA A 110 -10.32 8.88 4.19
C ALA A 110 -10.68 10.19 3.50
N GLU A 111 -11.10 10.10 2.24
CA GLU A 111 -11.64 11.17 1.39
C GLU A 111 -12.94 10.71 0.75
N ALA A 112 -13.71 11.63 0.16
CA ALA A 112 -14.84 11.24 -0.68
C ALA A 112 -14.32 10.34 -1.81
N SER A 113 -14.80 9.11 -1.88
CA SER A 113 -14.22 8.08 -2.71
C SER A 113 -15.25 7.39 -3.59
N MET A 114 -14.77 6.83 -4.69
CA MET A 114 -15.53 5.97 -5.58
C MET A 114 -14.84 4.63 -5.68
N VAL A 115 -15.59 3.55 -5.50
CA VAL A 115 -15.06 2.18 -5.61
C VAL A 115 -15.92 1.33 -6.54
N ARG A 116 -15.28 0.35 -7.17
CA ARG A 116 -15.94 -0.67 -7.98
C ARG A 116 -15.75 -2.03 -7.31
N ALA A 117 -16.83 -2.74 -7.08
CA ALA A 117 -16.82 -4.05 -6.45
C ALA A 117 -16.71 -5.17 -7.50
N VAL A 118 -15.72 -6.03 -7.35
CA VAL A 118 -15.50 -7.23 -8.16
C VAL A 118 -15.86 -8.44 -7.32
N PRO A 119 -16.87 -9.23 -7.68
CA PRO A 119 -17.23 -10.44 -6.94
C PRO A 119 -16.04 -11.41 -6.86
N ILE A 120 -15.76 -11.96 -5.68
CA ILE A 120 -14.65 -12.91 -5.47
C ILE A 120 -14.76 -14.10 -6.42
N THR A 121 -15.96 -14.63 -6.63
CA THR A 121 -16.18 -15.76 -7.52
C THR A 121 -15.77 -15.47 -8.95
N LYS A 122 -16.01 -14.24 -9.46
CA LYS A 122 -15.56 -13.84 -10.80
C LYS A 122 -14.06 -13.62 -10.84
N ALA A 123 -13.51 -12.97 -9.83
CA ALA A 123 -12.07 -12.76 -9.75
C ALA A 123 -11.32 -14.10 -9.75
N MET A 124 -11.76 -15.06 -8.94
CA MET A 124 -11.17 -16.41 -8.88
C MET A 124 -11.31 -17.18 -10.20
N ALA A 125 -12.50 -17.17 -10.81
CA ALA A 125 -12.71 -17.88 -12.08
C ALA A 125 -11.80 -17.37 -13.21
N VAL A 126 -11.58 -16.05 -13.27
CA VAL A 126 -10.66 -15.49 -14.28
C VAL A 126 -9.21 -15.79 -13.92
N LEU A 127 -8.80 -15.70 -12.66
CA LEU A 127 -7.45 -16.03 -12.21
C LEU A 127 -7.08 -17.51 -12.47
N GLU A 128 -8.06 -18.44 -12.42
CA GLU A 128 -7.86 -19.84 -12.75
C GLU A 128 -7.68 -20.10 -14.26
N SER A 129 -8.32 -19.29 -15.09
CA SER A 129 -8.32 -19.46 -16.55
C SER A 129 -7.30 -18.59 -17.28
N ASP A 130 -6.92 -17.46 -16.71
CA ASP A 130 -5.97 -16.49 -17.30
C ASP A 130 -4.65 -16.49 -16.53
N ARG A 131 -3.67 -17.20 -17.09
CA ARG A 131 -2.32 -17.32 -16.52
C ARG A 131 -1.58 -15.99 -16.46
N GLU A 132 -1.82 -15.09 -17.40
CA GLU A 132 -1.16 -13.79 -17.45
C GLU A 132 -1.68 -12.91 -16.32
N LEU A 133 -3.00 -12.90 -16.11
CA LEU A 133 -3.63 -12.16 -15.00
C LEU A 133 -3.22 -12.73 -13.64
N ALA A 134 -3.17 -14.05 -13.49
CA ALA A 134 -2.66 -14.69 -12.27
C ALA A 134 -1.20 -14.30 -11.98
N THR A 135 -0.36 -14.24 -13.01
CA THR A 135 1.04 -13.81 -12.89
C THR A 135 1.11 -12.31 -12.50
N ALA A 136 0.25 -11.48 -13.08
CA ALA A 136 0.16 -10.05 -12.71
C ALA A 136 -0.21 -9.87 -11.24
N LEU A 137 -1.20 -10.64 -10.75
CA LEU A 137 -1.58 -10.63 -9.34
C LEU A 137 -0.42 -11.08 -8.43
N LEU A 138 0.29 -12.16 -8.78
CA LEU A 138 1.45 -12.61 -7.99
C LEU A 138 2.54 -11.54 -7.89
N ARG A 139 2.82 -10.82 -8.98
CA ARG A 139 3.79 -9.71 -8.98
C ARG A 139 3.29 -8.54 -8.14
N HIS A 140 2.01 -8.20 -8.24
CA HIS A 140 1.37 -7.17 -7.40
C HIS A 140 1.53 -7.52 -5.91
N LEU A 141 1.16 -8.74 -5.51
CA LEU A 141 1.27 -9.21 -4.12
C LEU A 141 2.73 -9.25 -3.65
N ALA A 142 3.68 -9.68 -4.49
CA ALA A 142 5.10 -9.62 -4.17
C ALA A 142 5.58 -8.19 -3.91
N GLY A 143 5.10 -7.23 -4.71
CA GLY A 143 5.34 -5.80 -4.50
C GLY A 143 4.77 -5.31 -3.17
N GLU A 144 3.54 -5.70 -2.80
CA GLU A 144 2.92 -5.35 -1.52
C GLU A 144 3.71 -5.94 -0.33
N VAL A 145 4.16 -7.19 -0.43
CA VAL A 145 5.04 -7.79 0.59
C VAL A 145 6.33 -7.00 0.74
N HIS A 146 6.93 -6.57 -0.38
CA HIS A 146 8.16 -5.76 -0.35
C HIS A 146 7.93 -4.41 0.34
N ARG A 147 6.87 -3.67 -0.04
CA ARG A 147 6.49 -2.39 0.58
C ARG A 147 6.21 -2.55 2.08
N THR A 148 5.51 -3.60 2.46
CA THR A 148 5.20 -3.89 3.88
C THR A 148 6.47 -4.17 4.67
N ARG A 149 7.43 -4.94 4.14
CA ARG A 149 8.72 -5.21 4.79
C ARG A 149 9.54 -3.95 4.95
N THR A 150 9.69 -3.15 3.89
CA THR A 150 10.39 -1.85 3.95
C THR A 150 9.77 -0.94 5.00
N ARG A 151 8.44 -0.87 5.06
CA ARG A 151 7.75 -0.10 6.10
C ARG A 151 8.06 -0.65 7.50
N ALA A 152 8.04 -1.96 7.70
CA ALA A 152 8.38 -2.57 8.99
C ALA A 152 9.83 -2.25 9.41
N GLU A 153 10.77 -2.26 8.48
CA GLU A 153 12.17 -1.85 8.71
C GLU A 153 12.24 -0.39 9.15
N ILE A 154 11.58 0.53 8.45
CA ILE A 154 11.53 1.95 8.82
C ILE A 154 10.94 2.12 10.22
N LEU A 155 9.83 1.42 10.52
CA LEU A 155 9.15 1.51 11.81
C LEU A 155 9.99 0.96 12.97
N SER A 156 10.92 0.05 12.72
CA SER A 156 11.85 -0.48 13.71
C SER A 156 12.89 0.55 14.18
N LEU A 157 13.12 1.62 13.41
CA LEU A 157 14.08 2.67 13.73
C LEU A 157 13.57 3.53 14.90
N LYS A 158 14.46 3.87 15.83
CA LYS A 158 14.08 4.52 17.09
C LYS A 158 13.85 6.03 16.98
N SER A 159 14.48 6.72 16.01
CA SER A 159 14.41 8.17 15.92
C SER A 159 13.64 8.64 14.69
N VAL A 160 12.96 9.79 14.82
CA VAL A 160 12.30 10.47 13.70
C VAL A 160 13.28 10.73 12.56
N ALA A 161 14.49 11.22 12.89
CA ALA A 161 15.54 11.50 11.90
C ALA A 161 15.91 10.25 11.09
N ALA A 162 16.09 9.10 11.76
CA ALA A 162 16.41 7.84 11.09
C ALA A 162 15.26 7.35 10.20
N ARG A 163 14.01 7.43 10.67
CA ARG A 163 12.82 7.05 9.88
C ARG A 163 12.66 7.93 8.64
N VAL A 164 12.84 9.24 8.78
CA VAL A 164 12.79 10.18 7.64
C VAL A 164 13.90 9.88 6.65
N SER A 165 15.15 9.65 7.11
CA SER A 165 16.27 9.30 6.22
C SER A 165 16.03 8.00 5.48
N ALA A 166 15.57 6.96 6.16
CA ALA A 166 15.27 5.67 5.56
C ALA A 166 14.13 5.77 4.54
N TRP A 167 13.05 6.49 4.88
CA TRP A 167 11.95 6.72 3.94
C TRP A 167 12.42 7.45 2.68
N MET A 168 13.20 8.52 2.83
CA MET A 168 13.76 9.25 1.69
C MET A 168 14.65 8.36 0.82
N ALA A 169 15.51 7.53 1.43
CA ALA A 169 16.37 6.59 0.69
C ALA A 169 15.54 5.59 -0.14
N CYS A 170 14.43 5.09 0.42
CA CYS A 170 13.53 4.16 -0.28
C CYS A 170 12.65 4.85 -1.35
N ASN A 171 12.53 6.18 -1.33
CA ASN A 171 11.70 6.96 -2.24
C ASN A 171 12.53 7.91 -3.14
N GLY A 172 13.74 7.50 -3.52
CA GLY A 172 14.61 8.25 -4.45
C GLY A 172 15.09 9.60 -3.92
N GLY A 173 15.04 9.84 -2.62
CA GLY A 173 15.48 11.09 -1.99
C GLY A 173 14.51 12.27 -2.15
N VAL A 174 13.35 12.07 -2.78
CA VAL A 174 12.41 13.13 -3.13
C VAL A 174 11.19 13.08 -2.20
N LEU A 175 10.83 14.24 -1.65
CA LEU A 175 9.58 14.38 -0.89
C LEU A 175 8.41 14.69 -1.84
N PRO A 176 7.21 14.18 -1.55
CA PRO A 176 6.02 14.57 -2.30
C PRO A 176 5.71 16.06 -2.09
N PRO A 177 4.77 16.65 -2.85
CA PRO A 177 4.31 18.02 -2.62
C PRO A 177 3.92 18.25 -1.16
N LYS A 178 4.19 19.46 -0.64
CA LYS A 178 4.05 19.81 0.79
C LYS A 178 2.68 19.45 1.40
N GLY A 179 1.61 19.53 0.62
CA GLY A 179 0.27 19.14 1.05
C GLY A 179 0.11 17.64 1.39
N ARG A 180 1.03 16.78 0.92
CA ARG A 180 1.02 15.33 1.18
C ARG A 180 2.01 14.89 2.28
N TRP A 181 2.72 15.80 2.92
CA TRP A 181 3.71 15.45 3.95
C TRP A 181 3.11 14.76 5.18
N HIS A 182 1.86 15.06 5.52
CA HIS A 182 1.14 14.37 6.58
C HIS A 182 0.93 12.88 6.28
N HIS A 183 0.81 12.49 5.00
CA HIS A 183 0.76 11.07 4.62
C HIS A 183 2.09 10.39 4.91
N VAL A 184 3.24 11.02 4.55
CA VAL A 184 4.57 10.49 4.86
C VAL A 184 4.75 10.34 6.37
N ALA A 185 4.39 11.37 7.16
CA ALA A 185 4.48 11.32 8.61
C ALA A 185 3.69 10.12 9.18
N SER A 186 2.46 9.91 8.69
CA SER A 186 1.63 8.77 9.09
C SER A 186 2.23 7.42 8.65
N GLU A 187 2.81 7.35 7.46
CA GLU A 187 3.43 6.13 6.93
C GLU A 187 4.61 5.65 7.81
N ILE A 188 5.43 6.59 8.28
CA ILE A 188 6.58 6.30 9.15
C ILE A 188 6.25 6.40 10.65
N ALA A 189 4.96 6.48 11.02
CA ALA A 189 4.45 6.57 12.38
C ALA A 189 5.13 7.66 13.21
N VAL A 190 5.14 8.90 12.70
CA VAL A 190 5.55 10.11 13.42
C VAL A 190 4.45 11.16 13.35
N THR A 191 4.41 12.09 14.31
CA THR A 191 3.45 13.19 14.22
C THR A 191 3.86 14.17 13.11
N PRO A 192 2.90 14.84 12.44
CA PRO A 192 3.20 15.86 11.44
C PRO A 192 4.20 16.91 11.95
N GLU A 193 4.03 17.37 13.20
CA GLU A 193 4.89 18.38 13.82
C GLU A 193 6.34 17.88 13.97
N ALA A 194 6.52 16.62 14.38
CA ALA A 194 7.84 15.99 14.50
C ALA A 194 8.50 15.86 13.12
N PHE A 195 7.72 15.49 12.11
CA PHE A 195 8.17 15.38 10.73
C PHE A 195 8.61 16.75 10.17
N TYR A 196 7.76 17.77 10.30
CA TYR A 196 8.09 19.15 9.84
C TYR A 196 9.32 19.71 10.55
N ARG A 197 9.45 19.49 11.85
CA ARG A 197 10.62 19.91 12.63
C ARG A 197 11.89 19.25 12.14
N GLU A 198 11.84 17.96 11.85
CA GLU A 198 13.00 17.23 11.32
C GLU A 198 13.39 17.73 9.93
N LEU A 199 12.44 18.01 9.04
CA LEU A 199 12.73 18.57 7.73
C LEU A 199 13.32 19.99 7.81
N ALA A 200 12.88 20.81 8.78
CA ALA A 200 13.44 22.14 8.99
C ALA A 200 14.91 22.10 9.45
N ARG A 201 15.30 21.06 10.21
CA ARG A 201 16.71 20.85 10.65
C ARG A 201 17.65 20.39 9.55
N ARG A 202 17.12 19.89 8.42
CA ARG A 202 17.90 19.37 7.27
C ARG A 202 18.17 20.44 6.19
N ARG A 203 17.56 21.61 6.32
CA ARG A 203 17.76 22.78 5.45
C ARG A 203 18.96 23.60 5.92
#